data_b46f86df7402cbc4d0b77d693047b9e1
#
_entry.id   b46f86df7402cbc4d0b77d693047b9e1
#
_cell.length_a   1.000
_cell.length_b   1.000
_cell.length_c   1.000
_cell.angle_alpha   90.00
_cell.angle_beta   90.00
_cell.angle_gamma   90.00
#
_symmetry.space_group_name_H-M   'P 1'
#
loop_
_entity.id
_entity.type
_entity.pdbx_description
1 polymer ?
#
loop_
_entity_poly.entity_id
_entity_poly.type
_entity_poly.pdbx_seq_one_letter_code
_entity_poly.pdbx_strand_id
1 'polypeptide(L)'
;MNKVLLVDASESDHRLMSGLLVKSGYGPIAVDNLEAAKEAVPQLPPGAVVVAAMKFAHGTAQELVNWQKQEGYKFPVIAIVDNLNPLEIVDVMKDGGAVDIIQRPAIDKQLLEKVGKYANPERVAVQLDNVLIPRRSAKFREIERTIGRIADTNANCIIFGESGIGKEQIARQIYIQSSRTQKPITVIEAGGAELVGLHDPKSDRNEMYNRIKSYFQNADGGTIILKNIQLLNFEKQSVILHILSEEHPDVRMICTANGTLMKMLAEEDFRDNLFYMLRQSGITVPPLREMTEDIPDIADYLLGIYAQQASQPKKRLDASAIKALKLYPWPGNIRELKDTVLMAAFHTNGDTISADDLVFSEILPETAEDLTHRNPKAERDRIIRAYIRAGTWRGAAKLLDVSEKTLIQLRKKHHINPDGEIEN
;
A
#
# COMPACT_ATOMS: atom_id res chain seq x y z
N MET A 1 5.18 16.77 -20.20
CA MET A 1 6.55 16.77 -19.67
C MET A 1 6.47 17.18 -18.20
N ASN A 2 6.79 16.28 -17.26
CA ASN A 2 6.64 16.59 -15.83
C ASN A 2 7.66 17.67 -15.44
N LYS A 3 7.20 18.67 -14.70
CA LYS A 3 8.04 19.76 -14.22
C LYS A 3 8.73 19.39 -12.91
N VAL A 4 9.96 19.83 -12.73
CA VAL A 4 10.74 19.69 -11.50
C VAL A 4 11.28 21.07 -11.11
N LEU A 5 10.83 21.59 -9.97
CA LEU A 5 11.35 22.84 -9.43
C LEU A 5 12.62 22.54 -8.62
N LEU A 6 13.71 23.16 -9.00
CA LEU A 6 15.01 23.07 -8.32
C LEU A 6 15.24 24.36 -7.53
N VAL A 7 15.43 24.24 -6.22
CA VAL A 7 15.67 25.36 -5.31
C VAL A 7 17.02 25.18 -4.63
N ASP A 8 18.05 25.82 -5.14
CA ASP A 8 19.42 25.74 -4.60
C ASP A 8 20.17 27.04 -4.94
N ALA A 9 21.06 27.47 -4.07
CA ALA A 9 21.94 28.62 -4.36
C ALA A 9 23.17 28.27 -5.22
N SER A 10 23.44 26.96 -5.41
CA SER A 10 24.61 26.47 -6.16
C SER A 10 24.32 26.41 -7.66
N GLU A 11 24.94 27.28 -8.44
CA GLU A 11 24.83 27.27 -9.91
C GLU A 11 25.38 25.98 -10.53
N SER A 12 26.42 25.38 -9.93
CA SER A 12 26.98 24.12 -10.39
C SER A 12 25.99 22.97 -10.25
N ASP A 13 25.27 22.92 -9.13
CA ASP A 13 24.27 21.89 -8.87
C ASP A 13 23.04 22.07 -9.74
N HIS A 14 22.62 23.31 -9.98
CA HIS A 14 21.56 23.63 -10.96
C HIS A 14 21.89 23.08 -12.35
N ARG A 15 23.13 23.32 -12.83
CA ARG A 15 23.57 22.80 -14.14
C ARG A 15 23.58 21.29 -14.19
N LEU A 16 24.11 20.64 -13.12
CA LEU A 16 24.15 19.18 -13.00
C LEU A 16 22.75 18.59 -12.99
N MET A 17 21.90 19.04 -12.07
CA MET A 17 20.53 18.55 -11.91
C MET A 17 19.67 18.79 -13.16
N SER A 18 19.74 20.00 -13.71
CA SER A 18 19.01 20.32 -14.95
C SER A 18 19.44 19.46 -16.13
N GLY A 19 20.74 19.22 -16.27
CA GLY A 19 21.27 18.38 -17.34
C GLY A 19 20.80 16.91 -17.23
N LEU A 20 20.76 16.35 -16.02
CA LEU A 20 20.26 15.02 -15.76
C LEU A 20 18.76 14.90 -16.03
N LEU A 21 17.99 15.86 -15.55
CA LEU A 21 16.54 15.89 -15.70
C LEU A 21 16.08 16.04 -17.15
N VAL A 22 16.70 16.96 -17.92
CA VAL A 22 16.40 17.16 -19.35
C VAL A 22 16.68 15.89 -20.16
N LYS A 23 17.81 15.24 -19.93
CA LYS A 23 18.16 13.97 -20.60
C LYS A 23 17.15 12.85 -20.31
N SER A 24 16.48 12.92 -19.18
CA SER A 24 15.47 11.92 -18.73
C SER A 24 14.03 12.36 -19.01
N GLY A 25 13.82 13.44 -19.78
CA GLY A 25 12.48 13.86 -20.22
C GLY A 25 11.71 14.71 -19.23
N TYR A 26 12.35 15.26 -18.19
CA TYR A 26 11.76 16.23 -17.26
C TYR A 26 12.00 17.67 -17.70
N GLY A 27 11.11 18.59 -17.27
CA GLY A 27 11.25 20.03 -17.48
C GLY A 27 11.71 20.73 -16.20
N PRO A 28 13.03 20.90 -15.96
CA PRO A 28 13.51 21.58 -14.77
C PRO A 28 13.19 23.09 -14.82
N ILE A 29 12.87 23.64 -13.65
CA ILE A 29 12.74 25.07 -13.37
C ILE A 29 13.69 25.35 -12.22
N ALA A 30 14.73 26.12 -12.42
CA ALA A 30 15.74 26.40 -11.42
C ALA A 30 15.54 27.80 -10.82
N VAL A 31 15.55 27.89 -9.50
CA VAL A 31 15.48 29.11 -8.70
C VAL A 31 16.45 29.03 -7.53
N ASP A 32 16.95 30.17 -7.07
CA ASP A 32 18.02 30.25 -6.06
C ASP A 32 17.56 30.73 -4.68
N ASN A 33 16.32 31.20 -4.55
CA ASN A 33 15.82 31.80 -3.33
C ASN A 33 14.35 31.43 -3.03
N LEU A 34 13.91 31.71 -1.79
CA LEU A 34 12.58 31.36 -1.29
C LEU A 34 11.45 32.10 -2.03
N GLU A 35 11.62 33.38 -2.33
CA GLU A 35 10.57 34.18 -2.99
C GLU A 35 10.35 33.71 -4.42
N ALA A 36 11.41 33.46 -5.18
CA ALA A 36 11.30 32.88 -6.52
C ALA A 36 10.67 31.47 -6.50
N ALA A 37 10.96 30.68 -5.44
CA ALA A 37 10.29 29.37 -5.26
C ALA A 37 8.78 29.53 -4.98
N LYS A 38 8.39 30.49 -4.14
CA LYS A 38 6.98 30.82 -3.86
C LYS A 38 6.22 31.29 -5.10
N GLU A 39 6.87 32.05 -5.98
CA GLU A 39 6.28 32.48 -7.26
C GLU A 39 6.15 31.34 -8.27
N ALA A 40 7.08 30.38 -8.26
CA ALA A 40 7.09 29.25 -9.19
C ALA A 40 6.10 28.14 -8.80
N VAL A 41 5.94 27.85 -7.51
CA VAL A 41 5.08 26.76 -7.00
C VAL A 41 3.62 26.85 -7.50
N PRO A 42 2.93 27.99 -7.49
CA PRO A 42 1.55 28.11 -8.01
C PRO A 42 1.41 27.78 -9.51
N GLN A 43 2.50 27.89 -10.26
CA GLN A 43 2.54 27.65 -11.71
C GLN A 43 2.89 26.20 -12.07
N LEU A 44 3.16 25.36 -11.07
CA LEU A 44 3.52 23.96 -11.29
C LEU A 44 2.28 23.14 -11.68
N PRO A 45 2.38 22.30 -12.72
CA PRO A 45 1.30 21.38 -13.06
C PRO A 45 1.18 20.25 -12.03
N PRO A 46 0.02 19.57 -11.95
CA PRO A 46 -0.14 18.36 -11.18
C PRO A 46 0.95 17.33 -11.51
N GLY A 47 1.50 16.67 -10.49
CA GLY A 47 2.61 15.72 -10.64
C GLY A 47 4.00 16.35 -10.72
N ALA A 48 4.14 17.68 -10.52
CA ALA A 48 5.43 18.32 -10.37
C ALA A 48 6.08 17.92 -9.02
N VAL A 49 7.42 17.95 -8.99
CA VAL A 49 8.24 17.67 -7.79
C VAL A 49 9.10 18.88 -7.48
N VAL A 50 9.29 19.17 -6.22
CA VAL A 50 10.20 20.20 -5.75
C VAL A 50 11.45 19.52 -5.18
N VAL A 51 12.62 19.91 -5.62
CA VAL A 51 13.92 19.49 -5.08
C VAL A 51 14.57 20.71 -4.48
N ALA A 52 14.76 20.74 -3.17
CA ALA A 52 15.23 21.94 -2.47
C ALA A 52 16.44 21.62 -1.59
N ALA A 53 17.50 22.42 -1.68
CA ALA A 53 18.59 22.37 -0.72
C ALA A 53 18.08 22.68 0.69
N MET A 54 18.70 22.11 1.74
CA MET A 54 18.35 22.42 3.12
C MET A 54 18.44 23.91 3.41
N LYS A 55 19.46 24.58 2.83
CA LYS A 55 19.65 26.03 2.90
C LYS A 55 19.94 26.57 1.52
N PHE A 56 19.26 27.64 1.13
CA PHE A 56 19.47 28.37 -0.11
C PHE A 56 19.37 29.88 0.15
N ALA A 57 19.52 30.71 -0.86
CA ALA A 57 19.50 32.16 -0.68
C ALA A 57 18.16 32.61 -0.05
N HIS A 58 18.26 33.27 1.09
CA HIS A 58 17.13 33.84 1.84
C HIS A 58 16.05 32.84 2.22
N GLY A 59 16.41 31.55 2.52
CA GLY A 59 15.45 30.57 3.01
C GLY A 59 15.97 29.16 3.19
N THR A 60 15.07 28.29 3.65
CA THR A 60 15.32 26.88 3.92
C THR A 60 14.23 25.98 3.29
N ALA A 61 14.58 24.71 3.07
CA ALA A 61 13.59 23.71 2.61
C ALA A 61 12.40 23.62 3.57
N GLN A 62 12.63 23.75 4.89
CA GLN A 62 11.58 23.70 5.91
C GLN A 62 10.60 24.87 5.79
N GLU A 63 11.11 26.09 5.54
CA GLU A 63 10.25 27.27 5.34
C GLU A 63 9.40 27.13 4.08
N LEU A 64 9.96 26.59 2.99
CA LEU A 64 9.22 26.33 1.77
C LEU A 64 8.12 25.28 1.98
N VAL A 65 8.40 24.19 2.69
CA VAL A 65 7.42 23.17 3.06
C VAL A 65 6.29 23.77 3.92
N ASN A 66 6.63 24.53 4.94
CA ASN A 66 5.65 25.14 5.84
C ASN A 66 4.76 26.14 5.09
N TRP A 67 5.34 26.94 4.20
CA TRP A 67 4.58 27.86 3.35
C TRP A 67 3.65 27.11 2.39
N GLN A 68 4.13 26.03 1.73
CA GLN A 68 3.27 25.23 0.87
C GLN A 68 2.04 24.67 1.63
N LYS A 69 2.22 24.23 2.87
CA LYS A 69 1.12 23.75 3.71
C LYS A 69 0.11 24.83 4.05
N GLN A 70 0.58 26.03 4.40
CA GLN A 70 -0.27 27.17 4.73
C GLN A 70 -1.11 27.62 3.54
N GLU A 71 -0.53 27.62 2.34
CA GLU A 71 -1.21 27.99 1.08
C GLU A 71 -1.98 26.83 0.43
N GLY A 72 -1.96 25.62 1.03
CA GLY A 72 -2.69 24.45 0.54
C GLY A 72 -2.05 23.71 -0.62
N TYR A 73 -0.79 24.02 -0.99
CA TYR A 73 -0.05 23.28 -1.99
C TYR A 73 0.45 21.95 -1.46
N LYS A 74 0.43 20.89 -2.32
CA LYS A 74 0.78 19.52 -1.95
C LYS A 74 1.86 18.91 -2.85
N PHE A 75 2.77 19.73 -3.38
CA PHE A 75 3.87 19.21 -4.17
C PHE A 75 4.88 18.50 -3.27
N PRO A 76 5.31 17.27 -3.63
CA PRO A 76 6.31 16.54 -2.87
C PRO A 76 7.65 17.31 -2.89
N VAL A 77 8.25 17.52 -1.72
CA VAL A 77 9.54 18.18 -1.57
C VAL A 77 10.60 17.14 -1.24
N ILE A 78 11.65 17.05 -2.07
CA ILE A 78 12.84 16.24 -1.81
C ILE A 78 13.94 17.19 -1.32
N ALA A 79 14.45 16.97 -0.11
CA ALA A 79 15.49 17.84 0.45
C ALA A 79 16.90 17.38 0.05
N ILE A 80 17.77 18.32 -0.36
CA ILE A 80 19.20 18.05 -0.56
C ILE A 80 19.95 18.40 0.72
N VAL A 81 20.68 17.43 1.27
CA VAL A 81 21.47 17.56 2.51
C VAL A 81 22.97 17.46 2.21
N ASP A 82 23.77 18.31 2.83
CA ASP A 82 25.22 18.28 2.70
C ASP A 82 25.85 17.18 3.54
N ASN A 83 25.39 17.02 4.78
CA ASN A 83 25.82 16.00 5.73
C ASN A 83 24.58 15.33 6.36
N LEU A 84 24.72 14.03 6.70
CA LEU A 84 23.69 13.31 7.44
C LEU A 84 23.71 13.73 8.92
N ASN A 85 23.17 14.92 9.24
CA ASN A 85 22.86 15.29 10.61
C ASN A 85 21.46 14.73 10.95
N PRO A 86 21.36 13.72 11.85
CA PRO A 86 20.08 13.08 12.15
C PRO A 86 19.00 14.04 12.63
N LEU A 87 19.37 15.10 13.36
CA LEU A 87 18.41 16.07 13.90
C LEU A 87 17.81 16.95 12.79
N GLU A 88 18.64 17.47 11.87
CA GLU A 88 18.16 18.27 10.73
C GLU A 88 17.29 17.46 9.78
N ILE A 89 17.62 16.19 9.58
CA ILE A 89 16.82 15.26 8.75
C ILE A 89 15.46 15.01 9.39
N VAL A 90 15.42 14.72 10.69
CA VAL A 90 14.17 14.52 11.42
C VAL A 90 13.30 15.77 11.35
N ASP A 91 13.86 16.94 11.52
CA ASP A 91 13.11 18.20 11.52
C ASP A 91 12.49 18.48 10.14
N VAL A 92 13.24 18.27 9.03
CA VAL A 92 12.71 18.56 7.68
C VAL A 92 11.70 17.52 7.20
N MET A 93 11.75 16.29 7.72
CA MET A 93 10.80 15.22 7.37
C MET A 93 9.59 15.14 8.31
N LYS A 94 9.63 15.80 9.48
CA LYS A 94 8.59 15.74 10.50
C LYS A 94 7.28 16.40 10.03
N ASP A 95 6.16 15.91 10.55
CA ASP A 95 4.82 16.49 10.36
C ASP A 95 4.41 16.73 8.88
N GLY A 96 4.78 15.80 7.99
CA GLY A 96 4.50 15.93 6.55
C GLY A 96 5.43 16.93 5.86
N GLY A 97 6.69 17.03 6.29
CA GLY A 97 7.76 17.79 5.71
C GLY A 97 8.24 17.29 4.34
N ALA A 98 9.56 17.29 4.11
CA ALA A 98 10.11 16.68 2.90
C ALA A 98 9.78 15.19 2.84
N VAL A 99 9.45 14.72 1.64
CA VAL A 99 9.05 13.31 1.43
C VAL A 99 10.24 12.37 1.25
N ASP A 100 11.43 12.94 0.92
CA ASP A 100 12.67 12.18 0.75
C ASP A 100 13.87 13.13 0.86
N ILE A 101 15.09 12.57 0.92
CA ILE A 101 16.34 13.33 1.01
C ILE A 101 17.36 12.83 -0.03
N ILE A 102 18.16 13.74 -0.58
CA ILE A 102 19.30 13.44 -1.46
C ILE A 102 20.55 13.95 -0.79
N GLN A 103 21.58 13.13 -0.67
CA GLN A 103 22.91 13.60 -0.25
C GLN A 103 23.56 14.36 -1.38
N ARG A 104 24.07 15.58 -1.13
CA ARG A 104 24.72 16.40 -2.15
C ARG A 104 25.82 15.66 -2.93
N PRO A 105 26.70 14.87 -2.31
CA PRO A 105 27.71 14.09 -3.05
C PRO A 105 27.15 12.97 -3.95
N ALA A 106 25.88 12.64 -3.80
CA ALA A 106 25.22 11.57 -4.53
C ALA A 106 24.06 12.05 -5.43
N ILE A 107 23.98 13.36 -5.73
CA ILE A 107 22.94 13.95 -6.60
C ILE A 107 22.88 13.22 -7.94
N ASP A 108 24.03 12.97 -8.57
CA ASP A 108 24.13 12.28 -9.86
C ASP A 108 23.52 10.89 -9.88
N LYS A 109 23.56 10.17 -8.75
CA LYS A 109 23.05 8.80 -8.60
C LYS A 109 21.61 8.73 -8.11
N GLN A 110 21.20 9.66 -7.23
CA GLN A 110 19.92 9.58 -6.51
C GLN A 110 18.82 10.46 -7.11
N LEU A 111 19.17 11.55 -7.82
CA LEU A 111 18.20 12.54 -8.29
C LEU A 111 17.10 11.93 -9.17
N LEU A 112 17.50 11.22 -10.22
CA LEU A 112 16.54 10.69 -11.20
C LEU A 112 15.63 9.61 -10.60
N GLU A 113 16.18 8.75 -9.75
CA GLU A 113 15.43 7.73 -9.02
C GLU A 113 14.36 8.38 -8.14
N LYS A 114 14.77 9.33 -7.29
CA LYS A 114 13.88 9.97 -6.34
C LYS A 114 12.88 10.91 -7.00
N VAL A 115 13.29 11.71 -7.98
CA VAL A 115 12.37 12.51 -8.77
C VAL A 115 11.37 11.62 -9.51
N GLY A 116 11.82 10.52 -10.13
CA GLY A 116 10.96 9.55 -10.79
C GLY A 116 9.89 8.96 -9.85
N LYS A 117 10.28 8.68 -8.61
CA LYS A 117 9.38 8.18 -7.56
C LYS A 117 8.22 9.14 -7.25
N TYR A 118 8.46 10.44 -7.22
CA TYR A 118 7.47 11.43 -6.81
C TYR A 118 6.83 12.20 -7.97
N ALA A 119 7.53 12.38 -9.10
CA ALA A 119 6.98 13.01 -10.31
C ALA A 119 5.95 12.13 -11.03
N ASN A 120 6.06 10.83 -10.85
CA ASN A 120 5.11 9.84 -11.33
C ASN A 120 4.82 8.86 -10.20
N PRO A 121 4.14 9.29 -9.11
CA PRO A 121 3.85 8.41 -7.98
C PRO A 121 3.11 7.15 -8.44
N GLU A 122 2.31 7.24 -9.51
CA GLU A 122 1.70 6.09 -10.14
C GLU A 122 2.72 5.17 -10.84
N ARG A 123 3.79 5.68 -11.45
CA ARG A 123 4.79 4.83 -12.13
C ARG A 123 5.77 4.15 -11.19
N VAL A 124 6.10 4.71 -10.03
CA VAL A 124 7.05 4.11 -9.08
C VAL A 124 6.31 3.27 -8.04
N ALA A 125 5.15 3.69 -7.55
CA ALA A 125 4.20 2.79 -6.89
C ALA A 125 3.83 1.62 -7.82
N VAL A 126 3.67 1.89 -9.12
CA VAL A 126 3.46 0.95 -10.19
C VAL A 126 4.62 -0.04 -10.36
N GLN A 127 5.89 0.29 -10.13
CA GLN A 127 6.99 -0.70 -10.24
C GLN A 127 7.14 -1.60 -9.00
N LEU A 128 6.88 -1.13 -7.78
CA LEU A 128 6.98 -1.93 -6.56
C LEU A 128 5.66 -2.61 -6.17
N ASP A 129 4.50 -1.95 -6.46
CA ASP A 129 3.17 -2.52 -6.21
C ASP A 129 2.60 -3.30 -7.40
N ASN A 130 3.22 -3.26 -8.58
CA ASN A 130 2.76 -3.97 -9.78
C ASN A 130 3.29 -5.40 -9.90
N VAL A 131 4.33 -5.76 -9.17
CA VAL A 131 4.84 -7.13 -9.23
C VAL A 131 4.03 -7.99 -8.29
N LEU A 132 3.27 -8.91 -8.86
CA LEU A 132 2.65 -9.97 -8.10
C LEU A 132 3.77 -10.78 -7.43
N ILE A 133 3.81 -10.78 -6.10
CA ILE A 133 4.84 -11.49 -5.36
C ILE A 133 4.77 -12.98 -5.73
N PRO A 134 5.88 -13.59 -6.18
CA PRO A 134 5.91 -15.01 -6.55
C PRO A 134 5.48 -15.89 -5.39
N ARG A 135 4.61 -16.87 -5.65
CA ARG A 135 4.07 -17.80 -4.65
C ARG A 135 3.99 -19.21 -5.23
N ARG A 136 4.08 -20.22 -4.37
CA ARG A 136 4.16 -21.64 -4.78
C ARG A 136 2.93 -22.46 -4.44
N SER A 137 2.03 -21.95 -3.59
CA SER A 137 0.85 -22.70 -3.19
C SER A 137 -0.04 -23.07 -4.36
N ALA A 138 -0.67 -24.24 -4.30
CA ALA A 138 -1.62 -24.68 -5.30
C ALA A 138 -2.82 -23.70 -5.41
N LYS A 139 -3.27 -23.16 -4.28
CA LYS A 139 -4.33 -22.14 -4.21
C LYS A 139 -3.98 -20.89 -5.00
N PHE A 140 -2.74 -20.39 -4.85
CA PHE A 140 -2.33 -19.17 -5.55
C PHE A 140 -2.13 -19.41 -7.05
N ARG A 141 -1.59 -20.55 -7.46
CA ARG A 141 -1.50 -20.92 -8.88
C ARG A 141 -2.87 -20.97 -9.58
N GLU A 142 -3.92 -21.37 -8.87
CA GLU A 142 -5.29 -21.32 -9.42
C GLU A 142 -5.78 -19.86 -9.58
N ILE A 143 -5.42 -18.97 -8.64
CA ILE A 143 -5.67 -17.53 -8.77
C ILE A 143 -4.96 -16.98 -10.01
N GLU A 144 -3.68 -17.31 -10.23
CA GLU A 144 -2.92 -16.86 -11.41
C GLU A 144 -3.58 -17.31 -12.74
N ARG A 145 -4.03 -18.56 -12.80
CA ARG A 145 -4.79 -19.05 -13.99
C ARG A 145 -6.10 -18.28 -14.17
N THR A 146 -6.78 -17.95 -13.08
CA THR A 146 -8.04 -17.18 -13.12
C THR A 146 -7.79 -15.74 -13.53
N ILE A 147 -6.68 -15.11 -13.08
CA ILE A 147 -6.24 -13.80 -13.54
C ILE A 147 -6.11 -13.80 -15.08
N GLY A 148 -5.39 -14.78 -15.66
CA GLY A 148 -5.24 -14.90 -17.12
C GLY A 148 -6.59 -14.99 -17.82
N ARG A 149 -7.46 -15.90 -17.39
CA ARG A 149 -8.81 -16.07 -17.99
C ARG A 149 -9.65 -14.78 -17.94
N ILE A 150 -9.61 -14.03 -16.82
CA ILE A 150 -10.34 -12.78 -16.66
C ILE A 150 -9.69 -11.67 -17.49
N ALA A 151 -8.36 -11.64 -17.59
CA ALA A 151 -7.64 -10.67 -18.39
C ALA A 151 -7.98 -10.73 -19.88
N ASP A 152 -8.21 -11.94 -20.40
CA ASP A 152 -8.60 -12.18 -21.79
C ASP A 152 -10.01 -11.65 -22.13
N THR A 153 -10.79 -11.26 -21.13
CA THR A 153 -12.14 -10.72 -21.31
C THR A 153 -12.18 -9.22 -21.03
N ASN A 154 -13.24 -8.54 -21.52
CA ASN A 154 -13.56 -7.16 -21.12
C ASN A 154 -14.56 -7.09 -19.96
N ALA A 155 -14.88 -8.22 -19.34
CA ALA A 155 -15.86 -8.29 -18.25
C ALA A 155 -15.36 -7.52 -17.01
N ASN A 156 -16.29 -6.86 -16.32
CA ASN A 156 -16.06 -6.31 -15.01
C ASN A 156 -15.74 -7.42 -14.00
N CYS A 157 -14.93 -7.12 -13.01
CA CYS A 157 -14.47 -8.11 -12.04
C CYS A 157 -14.48 -7.57 -10.61
N ILE A 158 -14.91 -8.40 -9.65
CA ILE A 158 -14.73 -8.12 -8.22
C ILE A 158 -13.73 -9.11 -7.63
N ILE A 159 -12.70 -8.60 -6.97
CA ILE A 159 -11.70 -9.36 -6.24
C ILE A 159 -12.03 -9.30 -4.75
N PHE A 160 -12.45 -10.44 -4.20
CA PHE A 160 -12.76 -10.61 -2.78
C PHE A 160 -11.54 -11.10 -1.99
N GLY A 161 -11.44 -10.69 -0.74
CA GLY A 161 -10.41 -11.17 0.20
C GLY A 161 -10.24 -10.24 1.38
N GLU A 162 -9.56 -10.73 2.41
CA GLU A 162 -9.27 -9.94 3.61
C GLU A 162 -8.39 -8.72 3.30
N SER A 163 -8.38 -7.73 4.23
CA SER A 163 -7.49 -6.58 4.12
C SER A 163 -6.03 -7.04 4.13
N GLY A 164 -5.17 -6.38 3.33
CA GLY A 164 -3.75 -6.67 3.29
C GLY A 164 -3.32 -7.93 2.53
N ILE A 165 -4.24 -8.69 1.88
CA ILE A 165 -3.91 -9.93 1.16
C ILE A 165 -3.33 -9.72 -0.26
N GLY A 166 -3.32 -8.50 -0.77
CA GLY A 166 -2.78 -8.20 -2.10
C GLY A 166 -3.81 -8.13 -3.22
N LYS A 167 -5.07 -7.78 -2.92
CA LYS A 167 -6.13 -7.62 -3.95
C LYS A 167 -5.80 -6.58 -5.02
N GLU A 168 -5.12 -5.51 -4.61
CA GLU A 168 -4.72 -4.45 -5.54
C GLU A 168 -3.70 -4.93 -6.57
N GLN A 169 -2.69 -5.72 -6.13
CA GLN A 169 -1.72 -6.32 -7.05
C GLN A 169 -2.40 -7.26 -8.05
N ILE A 170 -3.40 -8.03 -7.60
CA ILE A 170 -4.20 -8.88 -8.49
C ILE A 170 -4.99 -8.04 -9.50
N ALA A 171 -5.61 -6.94 -9.06
CA ALA A 171 -6.34 -6.04 -9.97
C ALA A 171 -5.41 -5.45 -11.05
N ARG A 172 -4.22 -5.03 -10.66
CA ARG A 172 -3.20 -4.53 -11.59
C ARG A 172 -2.70 -5.61 -12.56
N GLN A 173 -2.53 -6.86 -12.08
CA GLN A 173 -2.14 -7.98 -12.96
C GLN A 173 -3.22 -8.28 -14.01
N ILE A 174 -4.49 -8.24 -13.64
CA ILE A 174 -5.59 -8.37 -14.62
C ILE A 174 -5.51 -7.27 -15.69
N TYR A 175 -5.24 -6.01 -15.28
CA TYR A 175 -5.05 -4.92 -16.22
C TYR A 175 -3.83 -5.13 -17.13
N ILE A 176 -2.66 -5.45 -16.55
CA ILE A 176 -1.39 -5.62 -17.27
C ILE A 176 -1.50 -6.75 -18.32
N GLN A 177 -2.19 -7.84 -18.00
CA GLN A 177 -2.36 -8.98 -18.90
C GLN A 177 -3.53 -8.80 -19.89
N SER A 178 -4.33 -7.73 -19.75
CA SER A 178 -5.49 -7.49 -20.60
C SER A 178 -5.15 -6.81 -21.93
N SER A 179 -6.10 -6.87 -22.89
CA SER A 179 -6.01 -6.12 -24.15
C SER A 179 -6.01 -4.58 -23.93
N ARG A 180 -6.33 -4.10 -22.73
CA ARG A 180 -6.36 -2.66 -22.36
C ARG A 180 -5.09 -2.18 -21.67
N THR A 181 -4.02 -2.96 -21.61
CA THR A 181 -2.77 -2.63 -20.89
C THR A 181 -2.07 -1.35 -21.38
N GLN A 182 -2.33 -0.93 -22.64
CA GLN A 182 -1.80 0.31 -23.21
C GLN A 182 -2.84 1.47 -23.21
N LYS A 183 -4.00 1.22 -22.61
CA LYS A 183 -5.09 2.21 -22.50
C LYS A 183 -5.05 2.92 -21.14
N PRO A 184 -5.76 4.05 -20.98
CA PRO A 184 -5.80 4.75 -19.70
C PRO A 184 -6.21 3.85 -18.53
N ILE A 185 -5.57 4.06 -17.39
CA ILE A 185 -5.94 3.43 -16.12
C ILE A 185 -6.18 4.50 -15.07
N THR A 186 -7.29 4.41 -14.36
CA THR A 186 -7.61 5.26 -13.22
C THR A 186 -7.80 4.39 -11.98
N VAL A 187 -7.10 4.72 -10.90
CA VAL A 187 -7.22 3.99 -9.62
C VAL A 187 -7.91 4.89 -8.60
N ILE A 188 -9.01 4.42 -8.02
CA ILE A 188 -9.85 5.17 -7.11
C ILE A 188 -10.04 4.38 -5.82
N GLU A 189 -9.83 5.03 -4.67
CA GLU A 189 -10.17 4.48 -3.35
C GLU A 189 -11.58 4.91 -2.96
N ALA A 190 -12.51 3.97 -2.76
CA ALA A 190 -13.92 4.29 -2.46
C ALA A 190 -14.10 5.09 -1.15
N GLY A 191 -13.23 4.86 -0.15
CA GLY A 191 -13.17 5.64 1.10
C GLY A 191 -12.14 6.75 1.12
N GLY A 192 -11.43 6.99 0.00
CA GLY A 192 -10.35 7.96 -0.10
C GLY A 192 -10.81 9.40 -0.28
N ALA A 193 -9.85 10.33 -0.15
CA ALA A 193 -10.10 11.76 -0.26
C ALA A 193 -10.71 12.17 -1.62
N GLU A 194 -10.43 11.41 -2.68
CA GLU A 194 -10.99 11.63 -4.01
C GLU A 194 -12.53 11.60 -4.01
N LEU A 195 -13.13 10.79 -3.12
CA LEU A 195 -14.57 10.64 -2.99
C LEU A 195 -15.13 11.12 -1.63
N VAL A 196 -14.30 11.42 -0.62
CA VAL A 196 -14.74 11.83 0.74
C VAL A 196 -15.22 13.27 0.82
N GLY A 197 -14.64 14.21 0.06
CA GLY A 197 -15.06 15.63 0.06
C GLY A 197 -16.50 15.87 -0.44
N LEU A 198 -17.21 14.81 -0.81
CA LEU A 198 -18.60 14.83 -1.29
C LEU A 198 -19.63 14.54 -0.18
N HIS A 199 -19.23 14.67 1.10
CA HIS A 199 -20.12 14.46 2.27
C HIS A 199 -20.63 15.75 2.91
N ASP A 200 -20.27 16.93 2.39
CA ASP A 200 -20.88 18.17 2.87
C ASP A 200 -22.37 18.17 2.45
N PRO A 201 -23.32 18.26 3.39
CA PRO A 201 -24.74 18.40 3.06
C PRO A 201 -25.04 19.61 2.17
N LYS A 202 -24.07 20.49 1.99
CA LYS A 202 -24.13 21.67 1.10
C LYS A 202 -23.46 21.44 -0.26
N SER A 203 -22.74 20.32 -0.46
CA SER A 203 -22.19 20.01 -1.78
C SER A 203 -23.31 19.58 -2.72
N ASP A 204 -23.42 20.27 -3.84
CA ASP A 204 -24.43 19.99 -4.86
C ASP A 204 -24.27 18.56 -5.40
N ARG A 205 -25.37 17.83 -5.49
CA ARG A 205 -25.43 16.50 -6.14
C ARG A 205 -24.77 16.52 -7.53
N ASN A 206 -24.86 17.64 -8.22
CA ASN A 206 -24.23 17.85 -9.52
C ASN A 206 -22.69 17.84 -9.46
N GLU A 207 -22.11 18.36 -8.37
CA GLU A 207 -20.65 18.35 -8.18
C GLU A 207 -20.13 16.91 -8.01
N MET A 208 -20.79 16.11 -7.16
CA MET A 208 -20.47 14.70 -6.99
C MET A 208 -20.58 13.92 -8.29
N TYR A 209 -21.71 14.10 -9.00
CA TYR A 209 -21.92 13.46 -10.31
C TYR A 209 -20.82 13.84 -11.31
N ASN A 210 -20.54 15.12 -11.49
CA ASN A 210 -19.53 15.61 -12.42
C ASN A 210 -18.14 15.09 -12.08
N ARG A 211 -17.80 15.02 -10.79
CA ARG A 211 -16.51 14.52 -10.31
C ARG A 211 -16.37 13.02 -10.57
N ILE A 212 -17.37 12.21 -10.24
CA ILE A 212 -17.35 10.77 -10.55
C ILE A 212 -17.31 10.55 -12.06
N LYS A 213 -18.11 11.29 -12.83
CA LYS A 213 -18.11 11.24 -14.29
C LYS A 213 -16.75 11.57 -14.88
N SER A 214 -16.03 12.53 -14.34
CA SER A 214 -14.68 12.87 -14.83
C SER A 214 -13.70 11.69 -14.74
N TYR A 215 -13.82 10.81 -13.74
CA TYR A 215 -12.99 9.60 -13.67
C TYR A 215 -13.30 8.62 -14.81
N PHE A 216 -14.57 8.47 -15.17
CA PHE A 216 -14.95 7.64 -16.32
C PHE A 216 -14.45 8.24 -17.64
N GLN A 217 -14.55 9.56 -17.80
CA GLN A 217 -14.02 10.26 -18.98
C GLN A 217 -12.49 10.13 -19.10
N ASN A 218 -11.77 10.25 -17.99
CA ASN A 218 -10.31 10.08 -17.96
C ASN A 218 -9.86 8.63 -18.24
N ALA A 219 -10.73 7.66 -18.02
CA ALA A 219 -10.49 6.24 -18.25
C ALA A 219 -11.14 5.73 -19.54
N ASP A 220 -11.61 6.60 -20.43
CA ASP A 220 -12.31 6.19 -21.65
C ASP A 220 -11.47 5.27 -22.53
N GLY A 221 -12.06 4.21 -23.02
CA GLY A 221 -11.39 3.10 -23.72
C GLY A 221 -10.49 2.24 -22.82
N GLY A 222 -10.36 2.56 -21.51
CA GLY A 222 -9.41 1.98 -20.58
C GLY A 222 -10.03 1.20 -19.42
N THR A 223 -9.46 1.38 -18.22
CA THR A 223 -9.83 0.61 -17.03
C THR A 223 -9.89 1.50 -15.79
N ILE A 224 -10.90 1.32 -14.94
CA ILE A 224 -10.96 1.87 -13.58
C ILE A 224 -10.73 0.71 -12.60
N ILE A 225 -9.73 0.87 -11.72
CA ILE A 225 -9.57 0.04 -10.53
C ILE A 225 -10.23 0.76 -9.36
N LEU A 226 -11.37 0.25 -8.88
CA LEU A 226 -12.10 0.83 -7.76
C LEU A 226 -11.87 -0.02 -6.51
N LYS A 227 -11.11 0.54 -5.55
CA LYS A 227 -10.70 -0.18 -4.34
C LYS A 227 -11.74 -0.03 -3.23
N ASN A 228 -11.95 -1.14 -2.50
CA ASN A 228 -12.77 -1.19 -1.29
C ASN A 228 -14.21 -0.71 -1.50
N ILE A 229 -14.91 -1.26 -2.51
CA ILE A 229 -16.26 -0.82 -2.91
C ILE A 229 -17.29 -0.85 -1.77
N GLN A 230 -17.07 -1.65 -0.72
CA GLN A 230 -17.89 -1.65 0.49
C GLN A 230 -17.85 -0.31 1.26
N LEU A 231 -16.94 0.62 0.92
CA LEU A 231 -16.88 1.96 1.49
C LEU A 231 -17.68 3.01 0.70
N LEU A 232 -18.32 2.61 -0.40
CA LEU A 232 -19.23 3.49 -1.13
C LEU A 232 -20.50 3.70 -0.34
N ASN A 233 -20.85 4.95 -0.06
CA ASN A 233 -22.17 5.27 0.46
C ASN A 233 -23.24 5.12 -0.64
N PHE A 234 -24.51 5.09 -0.22
CA PHE A 234 -25.65 4.82 -1.11
C PHE A 234 -25.80 5.84 -2.27
N GLU A 235 -25.41 7.11 -2.05
CA GLU A 235 -25.45 8.15 -3.07
C GLU A 235 -24.42 7.92 -4.17
N LYS A 236 -23.15 7.60 -3.79
CA LYS A 236 -22.08 7.28 -4.74
C LYS A 236 -22.38 6.02 -5.54
N GLN A 237 -22.96 5.00 -4.87
CA GLN A 237 -23.45 3.80 -5.56
C GLN A 237 -24.49 4.16 -6.63
N SER A 238 -25.42 5.08 -6.32
CA SER A 238 -26.46 5.53 -7.26
C SER A 238 -25.86 6.24 -8.48
N VAL A 239 -24.88 7.11 -8.25
CA VAL A 239 -24.20 7.85 -9.35
C VAL A 239 -23.41 6.90 -10.24
N ILE A 240 -22.63 5.99 -9.67
CA ILE A 240 -21.85 5.00 -10.45
C ILE A 240 -22.82 4.10 -11.24
N LEU A 241 -23.89 3.62 -10.62
CA LEU A 241 -24.91 2.82 -11.29
C LEU A 241 -25.51 3.58 -12.47
N HIS A 242 -25.91 4.84 -12.28
CA HIS A 242 -26.48 5.69 -13.33
C HIS A 242 -25.52 5.85 -14.51
N ILE A 243 -24.26 6.18 -14.26
CA ILE A 243 -23.24 6.32 -15.30
C ILE A 243 -23.07 5.01 -16.09
N LEU A 244 -22.98 3.87 -15.40
CA LEU A 244 -22.80 2.58 -16.04
C LEU A 244 -24.04 2.13 -16.83
N SER A 245 -25.25 2.43 -16.36
CA SER A 245 -26.50 1.97 -16.98
C SER A 245 -27.03 2.88 -18.08
N GLU A 246 -26.84 4.19 -17.98
CA GLU A 246 -27.44 5.17 -18.90
C GLU A 246 -26.43 5.73 -19.90
N GLU A 247 -25.16 5.96 -19.47
CA GLU A 247 -24.15 6.56 -20.34
C GLU A 247 -23.31 5.52 -21.09
N HIS A 248 -23.33 4.25 -20.64
CA HIS A 248 -22.60 3.13 -21.24
C HIS A 248 -21.15 3.43 -21.61
N PRO A 249 -20.31 3.94 -20.67
CA PRO A 249 -18.94 4.32 -21.00
C PRO A 249 -18.11 3.10 -21.41
N ASP A 250 -17.18 3.26 -22.38
CA ASP A 250 -16.23 2.20 -22.72
C ASP A 250 -15.12 2.07 -21.66
N VAL A 251 -15.51 1.70 -20.43
CA VAL A 251 -14.61 1.56 -19.29
C VAL A 251 -14.79 0.19 -18.66
N ARG A 252 -13.68 -0.53 -18.49
CA ARG A 252 -13.67 -1.78 -17.72
C ARG A 252 -13.52 -1.48 -16.24
N MET A 253 -14.35 -2.06 -15.38
CA MET A 253 -14.27 -1.93 -13.92
C MET A 253 -13.59 -3.16 -13.31
N ILE A 254 -12.51 -2.96 -12.56
CA ILE A 254 -11.88 -3.99 -11.71
C ILE A 254 -12.01 -3.50 -10.26
N CYS A 255 -12.81 -4.19 -9.47
CA CYS A 255 -13.16 -3.75 -8.13
C CYS A 255 -12.49 -4.64 -7.08
N THR A 256 -12.19 -4.08 -5.90
CA THR A 256 -11.79 -4.88 -4.75
C THR A 256 -12.80 -4.75 -3.61
N ALA A 257 -13.03 -5.85 -2.89
CA ALA A 257 -13.95 -5.89 -1.76
C ALA A 257 -13.44 -6.82 -0.65
N ASN A 258 -13.98 -6.66 0.55
CA ASN A 258 -13.83 -7.61 1.65
C ASN A 258 -15.17 -8.27 2.01
N GLY A 259 -15.18 -9.12 3.04
CA GLY A 259 -16.38 -9.82 3.47
C GLY A 259 -17.54 -8.94 3.93
N THR A 260 -17.29 -7.68 4.28
CA THR A 260 -18.32 -6.71 4.67
C THR A 260 -19.32 -6.43 3.55
N LEU A 261 -18.88 -6.48 2.28
CA LEU A 261 -19.76 -6.27 1.12
C LEU A 261 -20.94 -7.25 1.10
N MET A 262 -20.71 -8.51 1.47
CA MET A 262 -21.78 -9.52 1.50
C MET A 262 -22.78 -9.26 2.61
N LYS A 263 -22.36 -8.71 3.75
CA LYS A 263 -23.25 -8.26 4.82
C LYS A 263 -24.09 -7.07 4.35
N MET A 264 -23.46 -6.07 3.72
CA MET A 264 -24.16 -4.89 3.18
C MET A 264 -25.22 -5.26 2.13
N LEU A 265 -24.96 -6.27 1.30
CA LEU A 265 -25.95 -6.79 0.34
C LEU A 265 -27.14 -7.42 1.07
N ALA A 266 -26.91 -8.20 2.13
CA ALA A 266 -27.96 -8.82 2.91
C ALA A 266 -28.80 -7.79 3.72
N GLU A 267 -28.20 -6.66 4.08
CA GLU A 267 -28.80 -5.54 4.84
C GLU A 267 -29.37 -4.44 3.91
N GLU A 268 -29.31 -4.62 2.59
CA GLU A 268 -29.71 -3.66 1.55
C GLU A 268 -28.94 -2.33 1.56
N ASP A 269 -27.77 -2.28 2.23
CA ASP A 269 -26.87 -1.13 2.28
C ASP A 269 -26.00 -1.01 1.01
N PHE A 270 -25.95 -2.06 0.19
CA PHE A 270 -25.32 -2.05 -1.12
C PHE A 270 -26.32 -2.47 -2.21
N ARG A 271 -26.39 -1.68 -3.30
CA ARG A 271 -27.35 -1.90 -4.37
C ARG A 271 -27.05 -3.18 -5.15
N ASP A 272 -27.99 -4.10 -5.20
CA ASP A 272 -27.89 -5.36 -5.94
C ASP A 272 -27.58 -5.14 -7.42
N ASN A 273 -28.25 -4.20 -8.07
CA ASN A 273 -28.04 -3.90 -9.49
C ASN A 273 -26.58 -3.48 -9.77
N LEU A 274 -26.00 -2.61 -8.92
CA LEU A 274 -24.60 -2.22 -9.04
C LEU A 274 -23.68 -3.42 -8.81
N PHE A 275 -23.96 -4.22 -7.79
CA PHE A 275 -23.17 -5.41 -7.51
C PHE A 275 -23.10 -6.37 -8.70
N TYR A 276 -24.25 -6.69 -9.33
CA TYR A 276 -24.28 -7.57 -10.49
C TYR A 276 -23.62 -6.99 -11.71
N MET A 277 -23.71 -5.67 -11.95
CA MET A 277 -22.98 -5.01 -13.04
C MET A 277 -21.46 -5.08 -12.86
N LEU A 278 -20.97 -5.00 -11.61
CA LEU A 278 -19.55 -5.08 -11.30
C LEU A 278 -19.04 -6.52 -11.20
N ARG A 279 -19.89 -7.50 -10.84
CA ARG A 279 -19.52 -8.91 -10.65
C ARG A 279 -19.82 -9.79 -11.88
N GLN A 280 -19.48 -9.35 -13.07
CA GLN A 280 -19.56 -10.21 -14.27
C GLN A 280 -18.56 -11.39 -14.20
N SER A 281 -17.46 -11.18 -13.50
CA SER A 281 -16.48 -12.20 -13.11
C SER A 281 -15.97 -11.93 -11.68
N GLY A 282 -15.23 -12.87 -11.09
CA GLY A 282 -14.73 -12.66 -9.72
C GLY A 282 -13.61 -13.60 -9.32
N ILE A 283 -12.79 -13.13 -8.40
CA ILE A 283 -11.72 -13.90 -7.74
C ILE A 283 -11.91 -13.78 -6.23
N THR A 284 -11.85 -14.90 -5.53
CA THR A 284 -11.75 -14.91 -4.07
C THR A 284 -10.33 -15.30 -3.68
N VAL A 285 -9.66 -14.40 -2.96
CA VAL A 285 -8.29 -14.60 -2.49
C VAL A 285 -8.33 -15.13 -1.07
N PRO A 286 -7.84 -16.37 -0.82
CA PRO A 286 -7.77 -16.92 0.53
C PRO A 286 -6.86 -16.07 1.43
N PRO A 287 -7.10 -16.02 2.74
CA PRO A 287 -6.21 -15.34 3.68
C PRO A 287 -4.85 -16.05 3.77
N LEU A 288 -3.80 -15.30 4.18
CA LEU A 288 -2.42 -15.78 4.19
C LEU A 288 -2.24 -17.05 5.04
N ARG A 289 -2.96 -17.18 6.15
CA ARG A 289 -2.98 -18.39 7.01
C ARG A 289 -3.45 -19.67 6.31
N GLU A 290 -4.11 -19.57 5.17
CA GLU A 290 -4.49 -20.71 4.33
C GLU A 290 -3.50 -20.98 3.19
N MET A 291 -2.44 -20.17 3.09
CA MET A 291 -1.37 -20.25 2.09
C MET A 291 0.00 -20.18 2.77
N THR A 292 0.18 -20.89 3.87
CA THR A 292 1.40 -20.83 4.70
C THR A 292 2.67 -21.25 3.96
N GLU A 293 2.53 -22.04 2.89
CA GLU A 293 3.64 -22.43 2.00
C GLU A 293 4.26 -21.22 1.29
N ASP A 294 3.49 -20.15 1.05
CA ASP A 294 3.94 -18.94 0.35
C ASP A 294 4.70 -17.98 1.26
N ILE A 295 4.54 -18.08 2.58
CA ILE A 295 5.09 -17.12 3.55
C ILE A 295 6.61 -16.95 3.42
N PRO A 296 7.42 -18.03 3.32
CA PRO A 296 8.87 -17.88 3.16
C PRO A 296 9.27 -17.15 1.88
N ASP A 297 8.60 -17.42 0.76
CA ASP A 297 8.89 -16.79 -0.53
C ASP A 297 8.51 -15.31 -0.52
N ILE A 298 7.36 -14.98 0.09
CA ILE A 298 6.91 -13.60 0.26
C ILE A 298 7.90 -12.83 1.16
N ALA A 299 8.31 -13.40 2.29
CA ALA A 299 9.25 -12.78 3.20
C ALA A 299 10.63 -12.59 2.56
N ASP A 300 11.12 -13.59 1.83
CA ASP A 300 12.39 -13.51 1.11
C ASP A 300 12.37 -12.43 0.02
N TYR A 301 11.26 -12.29 -0.71
CA TYR A 301 11.05 -11.22 -1.68
C TYR A 301 11.06 -9.84 -1.02
N LEU A 302 10.37 -9.67 0.12
CA LEU A 302 10.33 -8.42 0.89
C LEU A 302 11.72 -8.02 1.39
N LEU A 303 12.51 -8.98 1.89
CA LEU A 303 13.91 -8.75 2.29
C LEU A 303 14.79 -8.34 1.11
N GLY A 304 14.53 -8.87 -0.09
CA GLY A 304 15.22 -8.45 -1.31
C GLY A 304 14.93 -6.99 -1.67
N ILE A 305 13.67 -6.57 -1.59
CA ILE A 305 13.28 -5.16 -1.81
C ILE A 305 13.92 -4.25 -0.77
N TYR A 306 13.88 -4.64 0.51
CA TYR A 306 14.50 -3.87 1.60
C TYR A 306 16.01 -3.68 1.35
N ALA A 307 16.72 -4.75 1.00
CA ALA A 307 18.16 -4.71 0.73
C ALA A 307 18.50 -3.74 -0.40
N GLN A 308 17.72 -3.74 -1.48
CA GLN A 308 17.89 -2.80 -2.59
C GLN A 308 17.64 -1.35 -2.17
N GLN A 309 16.55 -1.09 -1.44
CA GLN A 309 16.20 0.26 -0.97
C GLN A 309 17.18 0.81 0.06
N ALA A 310 17.65 -0.03 0.98
CA ALA A 310 18.62 0.34 2.00
C ALA A 310 20.07 0.34 1.49
N SER A 311 20.32 -0.12 0.25
CA SER A 311 21.68 -0.35 -0.29
C SER A 311 22.54 -1.21 0.64
N GLN A 312 21.93 -2.25 1.23
CA GLN A 312 22.53 -3.17 2.19
C GLN A 312 22.49 -4.61 1.65
N PRO A 313 23.36 -5.51 2.15
CA PRO A 313 23.25 -6.93 1.86
C PRO A 313 21.90 -7.49 2.27
N LYS A 314 21.34 -8.38 1.44
CA LYS A 314 20.07 -9.05 1.76
C LYS A 314 20.24 -9.99 2.96
N LYS A 315 19.47 -9.78 4.00
CA LYS A 315 19.40 -10.65 5.17
C LYS A 315 18.65 -11.94 4.85
N ARG A 316 18.87 -12.98 5.65
CA ARG A 316 18.26 -14.30 5.50
C ARG A 316 17.45 -14.64 6.74
N LEU A 317 16.35 -15.36 6.54
CA LEU A 317 15.58 -15.95 7.64
C LEU A 317 16.20 -17.31 8.00
N ASP A 318 16.41 -17.59 9.26
CA ASP A 318 16.79 -18.94 9.72
C ASP A 318 15.55 -19.85 9.84
N ALA A 319 15.78 -21.12 10.18
CA ALA A 319 14.72 -22.11 10.32
C ALA A 319 13.72 -21.75 11.44
N SER A 320 14.19 -21.09 12.52
CA SER A 320 13.33 -20.68 13.63
C SER A 320 12.39 -19.56 13.23
N ALA A 321 12.91 -18.54 12.50
CA ALA A 321 12.12 -17.45 11.96
C ALA A 321 11.06 -17.96 10.96
N ILE A 322 11.45 -18.83 10.02
CA ILE A 322 10.53 -19.42 9.05
C ILE A 322 9.41 -20.19 9.75
N LYS A 323 9.74 -20.97 10.78
CA LYS A 323 8.74 -21.70 11.57
C LYS A 323 7.78 -20.74 12.27
N ALA A 324 8.30 -19.70 12.94
CA ALA A 324 7.48 -18.69 13.62
C ALA A 324 6.54 -17.95 12.65
N LEU A 325 7.05 -17.54 11.49
CA LEU A 325 6.24 -16.88 10.45
C LEU A 325 5.12 -17.77 9.92
N LYS A 326 5.35 -19.07 9.74
CA LYS A 326 4.32 -20.02 9.27
C LYS A 326 3.24 -20.31 10.33
N LEU A 327 3.59 -20.26 11.60
CA LEU A 327 2.66 -20.54 12.71
C LEU A 327 1.76 -19.34 13.03
N TYR A 328 2.21 -18.11 12.75
CA TYR A 328 1.43 -16.92 13.08
C TYR A 328 0.21 -16.77 12.14
N PRO A 329 -0.98 -16.41 12.65
CA PRO A 329 -2.23 -16.41 11.87
C PRO A 329 -2.41 -15.25 10.89
N TRP A 330 -1.58 -14.23 10.93
CA TRP A 330 -1.55 -13.08 10.03
C TRP A 330 -2.92 -12.39 9.85
N PRO A 331 -3.53 -11.81 10.89
CA PRO A 331 -4.80 -11.09 10.75
C PRO A 331 -4.71 -9.91 9.76
N GLY A 332 -3.57 -9.25 9.65
CA GLY A 332 -3.28 -8.21 8.65
C GLY A 332 -2.71 -8.75 7.33
N ASN A 333 -2.64 -10.09 7.16
CA ASN A 333 -2.16 -10.76 5.96
C ASN A 333 -0.76 -10.30 5.52
N ILE A 334 -0.54 -10.07 4.21
CA ILE A 334 0.77 -9.69 3.65
C ILE A 334 1.21 -8.30 4.13
N ARG A 335 0.29 -7.39 4.43
CA ARG A 335 0.66 -6.07 4.97
C ARG A 335 1.35 -6.23 6.32
N GLU A 336 0.77 -6.99 7.22
CA GLU A 336 1.36 -7.27 8.53
C GLU A 336 2.67 -8.08 8.42
N LEU A 337 2.70 -9.09 7.55
CA LEU A 337 3.93 -9.84 7.26
C LEU A 337 5.05 -8.92 6.78
N LYS A 338 4.75 -7.99 5.87
CA LYS A 338 5.71 -6.99 5.38
C LYS A 338 6.27 -6.17 6.53
N ASP A 339 5.40 -5.60 7.36
CA ASP A 339 5.81 -4.74 8.46
C ASP A 339 6.69 -5.50 9.46
N THR A 340 6.30 -6.73 9.83
CA THR A 340 7.06 -7.62 10.73
C THR A 340 8.44 -7.93 10.17
N VAL A 341 8.54 -8.36 8.90
CA VAL A 341 9.81 -8.76 8.27
C VAL A 341 10.74 -7.56 8.08
N LEU A 342 10.20 -6.39 7.68
CA LEU A 342 11.01 -5.18 7.49
C LEU A 342 11.52 -4.62 8.82
N MET A 343 10.70 -4.65 9.88
CA MET A 343 11.12 -4.27 11.23
C MET A 343 12.24 -5.19 11.75
N ALA A 344 12.10 -6.50 11.59
CA ALA A 344 13.14 -7.45 11.94
C ALA A 344 14.44 -7.18 11.15
N ALA A 345 14.34 -6.94 9.84
CA ALA A 345 15.50 -6.60 9.01
C ALA A 345 16.19 -5.31 9.45
N PHE A 346 15.43 -4.33 9.92
CA PHE A 346 15.98 -3.06 10.43
C PHE A 346 16.71 -3.22 11.76
N HIS A 347 16.15 -3.99 12.71
CA HIS A 347 16.67 -4.12 14.07
C HIS A 347 17.80 -5.16 14.21
N THR A 348 17.85 -6.18 13.37
CA THR A 348 18.87 -7.22 13.45
C THR A 348 20.22 -6.69 12.98
N ASN A 349 21.26 -6.78 13.81
CA ASN A 349 22.61 -6.33 13.45
C ASN A 349 23.40 -7.31 12.54
N GLY A 350 22.97 -8.57 12.49
CA GLY A 350 23.59 -9.64 11.69
C GLY A 350 22.95 -9.81 10.31
N ASP A 351 23.47 -10.79 9.55
CA ASP A 351 22.94 -11.14 8.23
C ASP A 351 21.77 -12.13 8.30
N THR A 352 21.46 -12.64 9.51
CA THR A 352 20.43 -13.67 9.72
C THR A 352 19.42 -13.21 10.75
N ILE A 353 18.15 -13.34 10.41
CA ILE A 353 17.00 -13.03 11.25
C ILE A 353 16.50 -14.34 11.87
N SER A 354 16.43 -14.40 13.19
CA SER A 354 15.90 -15.50 13.98
C SER A 354 14.45 -15.24 14.42
N ALA A 355 13.81 -16.22 15.08
CA ALA A 355 12.49 -16.03 15.66
C ALA A 355 12.46 -14.93 16.74
N ASP A 356 13.55 -14.72 17.48
CA ASP A 356 13.66 -13.72 18.53
C ASP A 356 13.69 -12.28 17.97
N ASP A 357 14.09 -12.12 16.71
CA ASP A 357 14.11 -10.83 16.03
C ASP A 357 12.71 -10.41 15.49
N LEU A 358 11.76 -11.35 15.46
CA LEU A 358 10.42 -11.13 14.93
C LEU A 358 9.49 -10.56 16.01
N VAL A 359 9.00 -9.36 15.79
CA VAL A 359 7.98 -8.72 16.64
C VAL A 359 6.62 -8.83 15.97
N PHE A 360 5.79 -9.73 16.45
CA PHE A 360 4.41 -9.85 15.97
C PHE A 360 3.53 -8.81 16.62
N SER A 361 2.68 -8.14 15.84
CA SER A 361 1.81 -7.10 16.37
C SER A 361 0.81 -7.68 17.38
N GLU A 362 0.62 -6.96 18.50
CA GLU A 362 -0.39 -7.30 19.52
C GLU A 362 -1.80 -6.83 19.10
N ILE A 363 -1.98 -6.38 17.86
CA ILE A 363 -3.27 -5.90 17.38
C ILE A 363 -4.25 -7.07 17.39
N LEU A 364 -5.04 -7.11 18.45
CA LEU A 364 -6.30 -7.84 18.48
C LEU A 364 -7.17 -7.23 17.37
N PRO A 365 -7.78 -8.01 16.48
CA PRO A 365 -8.86 -7.48 15.69
C PRO A 365 -9.95 -7.00 16.68
N GLU A 366 -10.08 -5.70 16.81
CA GLU A 366 -11.15 -5.05 17.59
C GLU A 366 -12.47 -5.11 16.81
N THR A 367 -12.99 -6.31 16.63
CA THR A 367 -14.42 -6.45 16.37
C THR A 367 -15.10 -6.73 17.71
N ALA A 368 -16.28 -6.14 17.94
CA ALA A 368 -17.06 -6.37 19.17
C ALA A 368 -17.36 -7.88 19.42
N GLU A 369 -17.24 -8.72 18.39
CA GLU A 369 -17.33 -10.18 18.45
C GLU A 369 -16.08 -10.84 19.06
N ASP A 370 -14.91 -10.23 18.92
CA ASP A 370 -13.65 -10.74 19.46
C ASP A 370 -13.48 -10.47 20.96
N LEU A 371 -14.24 -9.54 21.52
CA LEU A 371 -14.27 -9.23 22.95
C LEU A 371 -15.11 -10.24 23.77
N THR A 372 -15.92 -11.05 23.13
CA THR A 372 -16.64 -12.13 23.81
C THR A 372 -15.75 -13.37 23.89
N HIS A 373 -15.51 -13.87 25.11
CA HIS A 373 -14.76 -15.12 25.40
C HIS A 373 -15.35 -16.40 24.73
N ARG A 374 -16.20 -16.25 23.70
CA ARG A 374 -16.93 -17.31 23.01
C ARG A 374 -16.53 -17.52 21.55
N ASN A 375 -15.58 -16.72 20.99
CA ASN A 375 -15.12 -16.94 19.62
C ASN A 375 -14.01 -18.01 19.59
N PRO A 376 -14.27 -19.25 19.11
CA PRO A 376 -13.26 -20.32 19.09
C PRO A 376 -12.03 -19.99 18.27
N LYS A 377 -12.18 -19.16 17.24
CA LYS A 377 -11.08 -18.75 16.34
C LYS A 377 -10.14 -17.78 17.06
N ALA A 378 -10.67 -16.78 17.74
CA ALA A 378 -9.89 -15.83 18.53
C ALA A 378 -9.15 -16.51 19.69
N GLU A 379 -9.80 -17.46 20.36
CA GLU A 379 -9.19 -18.28 21.43
C GLU A 379 -8.02 -19.10 20.89
N ARG A 380 -8.18 -19.75 19.75
CA ARG A 380 -7.12 -20.51 19.07
C ARG A 380 -5.93 -19.64 18.71
N ASP A 381 -6.17 -18.49 18.06
CA ASP A 381 -5.13 -17.57 17.61
C ASP A 381 -4.34 -16.97 18.81
N ARG A 382 -5.02 -16.75 19.94
CA ARG A 382 -4.38 -16.33 21.20
C ARG A 382 -3.44 -17.42 21.78
N ILE A 383 -3.84 -18.68 21.70
CA ILE A 383 -3.01 -19.81 22.15
C ILE A 383 -1.76 -19.95 21.29
N ILE A 384 -1.89 -19.89 19.97
CA ILE A 384 -0.77 -20.00 19.03
C ILE A 384 0.21 -18.83 19.23
N ARG A 385 -0.28 -17.59 19.38
CA ARG A 385 0.57 -16.43 19.66
C ARG A 385 1.36 -16.56 20.96
N ALA A 386 0.72 -17.02 22.01
CA ALA A 386 1.40 -17.25 23.27
C ALA A 386 2.51 -18.31 23.15
N TYR A 387 2.28 -19.35 22.35
CA TYR A 387 3.30 -20.38 22.08
C TYR A 387 4.47 -19.82 21.26
N ILE A 388 4.20 -19.07 20.22
CA ILE A 388 5.24 -18.44 19.38
C ILE A 388 6.12 -17.51 20.25
N ARG A 389 5.50 -16.68 21.09
CA ARG A 389 6.21 -15.74 21.98
C ARG A 389 7.04 -16.43 23.07
N ALA A 390 6.55 -17.54 23.60
CA ALA A 390 7.19 -18.25 24.70
C ALA A 390 8.22 -19.31 24.25
N GLY A 391 8.18 -19.73 22.96
CA GLY A 391 8.99 -20.83 22.44
C GLY A 391 8.66 -22.20 23.00
N THR A 392 7.86 -22.25 24.07
CA THR A 392 7.48 -23.49 24.75
C THR A 392 6.05 -23.44 25.26
N TRP A 393 5.37 -24.59 25.33
CA TRP A 393 4.01 -24.68 25.85
C TRP A 393 3.89 -24.30 27.33
N ARG A 394 4.94 -24.55 28.10
CA ARG A 394 5.02 -24.15 29.51
C ARG A 394 5.12 -22.64 29.67
N GLY A 395 5.89 -21.99 28.80
CA GLY A 395 5.98 -20.53 28.71
C GLY A 395 4.66 -19.92 28.24
N ALA A 396 4.01 -20.50 27.22
CA ALA A 396 2.71 -20.09 26.74
C ALA A 396 1.61 -20.17 27.83
N ALA A 397 1.61 -21.21 28.66
CA ALA A 397 0.69 -21.35 29.79
C ALA A 397 0.85 -20.18 30.78
N LYS A 398 2.10 -19.79 31.11
CA LYS A 398 2.38 -18.63 31.96
C LYS A 398 1.93 -17.30 31.33
N LEU A 399 2.15 -17.11 30.02
CA LEU A 399 1.71 -15.90 29.33
C LEU A 399 0.19 -15.76 29.25
N LEU A 400 -0.52 -16.88 29.21
CA LEU A 400 -1.99 -16.93 29.15
C LEU A 400 -2.64 -16.94 30.54
N ASP A 401 -1.83 -16.99 31.60
CA ASP A 401 -2.29 -17.13 32.99
C ASP A 401 -3.22 -18.36 33.19
N VAL A 402 -2.83 -19.48 32.59
CA VAL A 402 -3.55 -20.76 32.72
C VAL A 402 -2.62 -21.88 33.17
N SER A 403 -3.19 -22.96 33.74
CA SER A 403 -2.41 -24.17 34.07
C SER A 403 -1.95 -24.89 32.79
N GLU A 404 -0.81 -25.57 32.82
CA GLU A 404 -0.34 -26.41 31.70
C GLU A 404 -1.41 -27.43 31.28
N LYS A 405 -2.12 -28.01 32.26
CA LYS A 405 -3.22 -28.97 32.04
C LYS A 405 -4.38 -28.31 31.27
N THR A 406 -4.75 -27.09 31.64
CA THR A 406 -5.78 -26.31 30.95
C THR A 406 -5.35 -25.98 29.50
N LEU A 407 -4.09 -25.59 29.30
CA LEU A 407 -3.56 -25.32 27.98
C LEU A 407 -3.56 -26.55 27.07
N ILE A 408 -3.23 -27.73 27.60
CA ILE A 408 -3.32 -29.02 26.86
C ILE A 408 -4.76 -29.28 26.42
N GLN A 409 -5.75 -29.03 27.28
CA GLN A 409 -7.17 -29.20 26.93
C GLN A 409 -7.60 -28.18 25.83
N LEU A 410 -7.19 -26.94 25.96
CA LEU A 410 -7.46 -25.90 24.96
C LEU A 410 -6.81 -26.22 23.60
N ARG A 411 -5.58 -26.74 23.60
CA ARG A 411 -4.91 -27.20 22.37
C ARG A 411 -5.71 -28.28 21.67
N LYS A 412 -6.12 -29.33 22.42
CA LYS A 412 -6.95 -30.42 21.89
C LYS A 412 -8.29 -29.90 21.35
N LYS A 413 -8.95 -28.99 22.10
CA LYS A 413 -10.22 -28.37 21.69
C LYS A 413 -10.09 -27.62 20.34
N HIS A 414 -8.94 -27.02 20.09
CA HIS A 414 -8.68 -26.21 18.90
C HIS A 414 -7.84 -26.92 17.85
N HIS A 415 -7.65 -28.23 17.96
CA HIS A 415 -6.89 -29.05 17.01
C HIS A 415 -5.45 -28.53 16.76
N ILE A 416 -4.77 -28.07 17.82
CA ILE A 416 -3.38 -27.59 17.73
C ILE A 416 -2.44 -28.73 18.16
N ASN A 417 -1.55 -29.16 17.27
CA ASN A 417 -0.57 -30.20 17.52
C ASN A 417 0.55 -29.75 18.49
N PRO A 418 1.44 -30.64 18.98
CA PRO A 418 2.55 -30.27 19.84
C PRO A 418 3.54 -29.25 19.25
N ASP A 419 3.62 -29.18 17.94
CA ASP A 419 4.49 -28.22 17.21
C ASP A 419 3.84 -26.87 16.98
N GLY A 420 2.58 -26.69 17.40
CA GLY A 420 1.83 -25.44 17.27
C GLY A 420 1.03 -25.31 15.96
N GLU A 421 1.02 -26.33 15.12
CA GLU A 421 0.28 -26.35 13.85
C GLU A 421 -1.18 -26.80 14.06
N ILE A 422 -2.05 -26.38 13.17
CA ILE A 422 -3.47 -26.74 13.19
C ILE A 422 -3.64 -28.07 12.42
N GLU A 423 -4.15 -29.08 13.10
CA GLU A 423 -4.58 -30.35 12.47
C GLU A 423 -5.93 -30.11 11.79
N ASN A 424 -6.02 -30.43 10.50
CA ASN A 424 -7.25 -30.31 9.70
C ASN A 424 -8.27 -31.40 10.06
#